data_344fc4faa54078a15452a317fd6e974e
#
_entry.id   344fc4faa54078a15452a317fd6e974e
#
_cell.length_a   1.000
_cell.length_b   1.000
_cell.length_c   1.000
_cell.angle_alpha   90.00
_cell.angle_beta   90.00
_cell.angle_gamma   90.00
#
_symmetry.space_group_name_H-M   'P 1'
#
loop_
_entity.id
_entity.type
_entity.pdbx_description
1 polymer ?
#
loop_
_entity_poly.entity_id
_entity_poly.type
_entity_poly.pdbx_seq_one_letter_code
_entity_poly.pdbx_strand_id
1 'polypeptide(L)'
;MSSTIVAAPRTDAKQAILDWLRAHEKDMFALLEQVVNIDSGSYNKAGVDQVGAIFRTHLEKAGIATNVHANAKHGDCLVAEVAGSAGPEAAHVLLMGHMDTVFPDGTAAQRPYRAADGVAYGAGVADMKAGLVMNTFVARAFHACGGNHLPIKVLYTGDEEIASPASRELILKMAKGAATVLNAEPGRPSGNVVTSRKGAFFIDFEVDGVAAHSGVNHDKGASAIEALARKITALHQLTDRAAGITANVGTIKGGMSVNTVAPHASGQLDVRFPGDVDHENLQQRIKDIIEDEALPCTCGRITHQGTFLPLFETNASRDLLADYRMSAEELGVQVKGEFTGGSADSGLTASVGAPTLCATGPVGGQVHTADEYCRIDTLVLRAQAVALTILARDAV
;
A
#
# COMPACT_ATOMS: atom_id res chain seq x y z
N MET A 1 6.99 -29.23 -33.01
CA MET A 1 8.23 -28.54 -33.39
C MET A 1 8.49 -27.52 -32.29
N SER A 2 9.43 -27.83 -31.40
CA SER A 2 9.79 -26.94 -30.28
C SER A 2 10.71 -25.85 -30.84
N SER A 3 10.20 -24.61 -30.91
CA SER A 3 11.04 -23.47 -31.29
C SER A 3 11.86 -23.09 -30.05
N THR A 4 13.13 -23.43 -30.05
CA THR A 4 14.10 -22.93 -29.09
C THR A 4 14.26 -21.44 -29.32
N ILE A 5 13.67 -20.62 -28.43
CA ILE A 5 13.94 -19.18 -28.42
C ILE A 5 15.38 -19.01 -27.96
N VAL A 6 16.26 -18.64 -28.87
CA VAL A 6 17.64 -18.22 -28.55
C VAL A 6 17.54 -16.88 -27.86
N ALA A 7 17.92 -16.81 -26.58
CA ALA A 7 17.97 -15.57 -25.86
C ALA A 7 18.86 -14.53 -26.58
N ALA A 8 18.31 -13.39 -26.92
CA ALA A 8 19.06 -12.27 -27.48
C ALA A 8 20.16 -11.81 -26.52
N PRO A 9 21.30 -11.28 -27.02
CA PRO A 9 22.33 -10.71 -26.15
C PRO A 9 21.73 -9.63 -25.24
N ARG A 10 22.13 -9.56 -23.97
CA ARG A 10 21.56 -8.70 -22.92
C ARG A 10 21.41 -7.22 -23.32
N THR A 11 22.34 -6.70 -24.13
CA THR A 11 22.32 -5.32 -24.63
C THR A 11 21.14 -5.06 -25.58
N ASP A 12 20.80 -6.03 -26.41
CA ASP A 12 19.70 -5.93 -27.38
C ASP A 12 18.33 -6.00 -26.65
N ALA A 13 18.24 -6.85 -25.61
CA ALA A 13 17.02 -6.95 -24.80
C ALA A 13 16.74 -5.68 -24.00
N LYS A 14 17.77 -5.05 -23.43
CA LYS A 14 17.64 -3.78 -22.69
C LYS A 14 17.02 -2.70 -23.58
N GLN A 15 17.60 -2.44 -24.74
CA GLN A 15 17.08 -1.42 -25.65
C GLN A 15 15.67 -1.76 -26.14
N ALA A 16 15.42 -3.04 -26.46
CA ALA A 16 14.11 -3.50 -26.89
C ALA A 16 13.02 -3.25 -25.82
N ILE A 17 13.31 -3.49 -24.54
CA ILE A 17 12.39 -3.22 -23.42
C ILE A 17 12.09 -1.71 -23.32
N LEU A 18 13.14 -0.87 -23.36
CA LEU A 18 12.99 0.58 -23.27
C LEU A 18 12.14 1.16 -24.41
N ASP A 19 12.39 0.69 -25.63
CA ASP A 19 11.66 1.11 -26.84
C ASP A 19 10.22 0.56 -26.82
N TRP A 20 10.02 -0.67 -26.35
CA TRP A 20 8.69 -1.26 -26.19
C TRP A 20 7.85 -0.44 -25.21
N LEU A 21 8.38 -0.09 -24.06
CA LEU A 21 7.68 0.74 -23.06
C LEU A 21 7.30 2.11 -23.64
N ARG A 22 8.22 2.76 -24.35
CA ARG A 22 7.95 4.04 -25.00
C ARG A 22 6.86 3.93 -26.09
N ALA A 23 6.89 2.85 -26.88
CA ALA A 23 5.90 2.63 -27.94
C ALA A 23 4.48 2.40 -27.42
N HIS A 24 4.33 1.96 -26.16
CA HIS A 24 3.04 1.68 -25.51
C HIS A 24 2.56 2.77 -24.54
N GLU A 25 3.15 3.97 -24.59
CA GLU A 25 2.75 5.10 -23.73
C GLU A 25 1.25 5.40 -23.81
N LYS A 26 0.68 5.46 -25.02
CA LYS A 26 -0.74 5.73 -25.22
C LYS A 26 -1.64 4.62 -24.64
N ASP A 27 -1.20 3.37 -24.72
CA ASP A 27 -1.91 2.25 -24.14
C ASP A 27 -1.90 2.31 -22.60
N MET A 28 -0.78 2.77 -22.01
CA MET A 28 -0.71 3.03 -20.56
C MET A 28 -1.70 4.11 -20.14
N PHE A 29 -1.78 5.21 -20.87
CA PHE A 29 -2.73 6.28 -20.55
C PHE A 29 -4.18 5.82 -20.70
N ALA A 30 -4.49 5.05 -21.74
CA ALA A 30 -5.84 4.50 -21.95
C ALA A 30 -6.23 3.52 -20.82
N LEU A 31 -5.31 2.67 -20.38
CA LEU A 31 -5.57 1.77 -19.26
C LEU A 31 -5.75 2.56 -17.95
N LEU A 32 -4.96 3.61 -17.71
CA LEU A 32 -5.10 4.45 -16.53
C LEU A 32 -6.47 5.14 -16.50
N GLU A 33 -6.91 5.75 -17.60
CA GLU A 33 -8.23 6.33 -17.73
C GLU A 33 -9.33 5.32 -17.43
N GLN A 34 -9.22 4.11 -17.97
CA GLN A 34 -10.20 3.04 -17.77
C GLN A 34 -10.34 2.67 -16.28
N VAL A 35 -9.24 2.46 -15.56
CA VAL A 35 -9.29 2.00 -14.16
C VAL A 35 -9.59 3.12 -13.19
N VAL A 36 -9.20 4.38 -13.47
CA VAL A 36 -9.51 5.53 -12.62
C VAL A 36 -11.00 5.85 -12.60
N ASN A 37 -11.71 5.60 -13.71
CA ASN A 37 -13.15 5.82 -13.81
C ASN A 37 -14.00 4.71 -13.14
N ILE A 38 -13.39 3.86 -12.30
CA ILE A 38 -14.06 2.84 -11.51
C ILE A 38 -13.88 3.15 -10.03
N ASP A 39 -14.99 3.24 -9.30
CA ASP A 39 -14.96 3.32 -7.84
C ASP A 39 -14.44 2.00 -7.26
N SER A 40 -13.33 2.05 -6.52
CA SER A 40 -12.69 0.88 -5.93
C SER A 40 -12.29 1.14 -4.47
N GLY A 41 -13.17 1.72 -3.66
CA GLY A 41 -12.94 1.84 -2.23
C GLY A 41 -12.75 0.47 -1.59
N SER A 42 -11.92 0.34 -0.54
CA SER A 42 -11.55 -0.96 0.10
C SER A 42 -12.75 -1.81 0.52
N TYR A 43 -13.89 -1.18 0.79
CA TYR A 43 -15.14 -1.87 1.13
C TYR A 43 -16.07 -2.13 -0.06
N ASN A 44 -15.73 -1.62 -1.26
CA ASN A 44 -16.41 -1.90 -2.51
C ASN A 44 -15.73 -3.06 -3.25
N LYS A 45 -15.94 -4.29 -2.75
CA LYS A 45 -15.36 -5.49 -3.37
C LYS A 45 -15.63 -5.55 -4.88
N ALA A 46 -16.86 -5.26 -5.31
CA ALA A 46 -17.22 -5.37 -6.72
C ALA A 46 -16.41 -4.41 -7.61
N GLY A 47 -16.15 -3.18 -7.13
CA GLY A 47 -15.34 -2.20 -7.84
C GLY A 47 -13.88 -2.59 -7.88
N VAL A 48 -13.32 -3.06 -6.76
CA VAL A 48 -11.93 -3.56 -6.72
C VAL A 48 -11.75 -4.77 -7.64
N ASP A 49 -12.67 -5.73 -7.61
CA ASP A 49 -12.64 -6.91 -8.48
C ASP A 49 -12.76 -6.52 -9.97
N GLN A 50 -13.54 -5.48 -10.30
CA GLN A 50 -13.63 -4.96 -11.65
C GLN A 50 -12.29 -4.37 -12.13
N VAL A 51 -11.61 -3.61 -11.29
CA VAL A 51 -10.25 -3.11 -11.55
C VAL A 51 -9.30 -4.29 -11.77
N GLY A 52 -9.32 -5.29 -10.89
CA GLY A 52 -8.51 -6.51 -11.00
C GLY A 52 -8.78 -7.29 -12.31
N ALA A 53 -10.03 -7.41 -12.72
CA ALA A 53 -10.41 -8.09 -13.98
C ALA A 53 -9.85 -7.37 -15.21
N ILE A 54 -9.75 -6.05 -15.19
CA ILE A 54 -9.15 -5.25 -16.26
C ILE A 54 -7.66 -5.53 -16.36
N PHE A 55 -6.90 -5.44 -15.24
CA PHE A 55 -5.47 -5.75 -15.22
C PHE A 55 -5.20 -7.19 -15.64
N ARG A 56 -5.99 -8.13 -15.12
CA ARG A 56 -5.95 -9.53 -15.51
C ARG A 56 -6.10 -9.68 -17.03
N THR A 57 -7.11 -9.05 -17.63
CA THR A 57 -7.35 -9.09 -19.06
C THR A 57 -6.16 -8.55 -19.87
N HIS A 58 -5.53 -7.47 -19.42
CA HIS A 58 -4.35 -6.90 -20.06
C HIS A 58 -3.13 -7.82 -20.00
N LEU A 59 -2.94 -8.54 -18.90
CA LEU A 59 -1.86 -9.52 -18.74
C LEU A 59 -2.13 -10.78 -19.56
N GLU A 60 -3.32 -11.37 -19.50
CA GLU A 60 -3.70 -12.58 -20.22
C GLU A 60 -3.70 -12.38 -21.75
N LYS A 61 -4.15 -11.22 -22.26
CA LYS A 61 -4.04 -10.87 -23.67
C LYS A 61 -2.60 -10.80 -24.18
N ALA A 62 -1.65 -10.49 -23.30
CA ALA A 62 -0.22 -10.52 -23.61
C ALA A 62 0.38 -11.93 -23.51
N GLY A 63 -0.38 -12.94 -23.08
CA GLY A 63 0.11 -14.33 -22.88
C GLY A 63 0.69 -14.59 -21.50
N ILE A 64 0.57 -13.67 -20.55
CA ILE A 64 1.06 -13.81 -19.17
C ILE A 64 0.01 -14.57 -18.36
N ALA A 65 0.43 -15.68 -17.72
CA ALA A 65 -0.44 -16.46 -16.85
C ALA A 65 -0.80 -15.67 -15.58
N THR A 66 -2.07 -15.75 -15.20
CA THR A 66 -2.58 -15.08 -14.00
C THR A 66 -3.27 -16.05 -13.06
N ASN A 67 -3.31 -15.71 -11.78
CA ASN A 67 -4.06 -16.40 -10.75
C ASN A 67 -4.79 -15.39 -9.86
N VAL A 68 -6.05 -15.67 -9.54
CA VAL A 68 -6.87 -14.83 -8.66
C VAL A 68 -7.01 -15.55 -7.31
N HIS A 69 -6.61 -14.86 -6.26
CA HIS A 69 -6.80 -15.31 -4.88
C HIS A 69 -8.06 -14.65 -4.34
N ALA A 70 -9.15 -15.41 -4.33
CA ALA A 70 -10.48 -14.94 -3.93
C ALA A 70 -10.52 -14.55 -2.44
N ASN A 71 -11.20 -13.44 -2.15
CA ASN A 71 -11.51 -12.97 -0.82
C ASN A 71 -13.03 -12.84 -0.65
N ALA A 72 -13.56 -13.26 0.48
CA ALA A 72 -15.00 -13.21 0.70
C ALA A 72 -15.54 -11.81 1.02
N LYS A 73 -14.70 -10.93 1.58
CA LYS A 73 -15.14 -9.63 2.13
C LYS A 73 -14.58 -8.43 1.38
N HIS A 74 -13.30 -8.49 1.00
CA HIS A 74 -12.60 -7.42 0.30
C HIS A 74 -12.31 -7.81 -1.14
N GLY A 75 -11.67 -6.93 -1.92
CA GLY A 75 -11.25 -7.24 -3.29
C GLY A 75 -10.35 -8.47 -3.38
N ASP A 76 -10.49 -9.24 -4.44
CA ASP A 76 -9.63 -10.38 -4.73
C ASP A 76 -8.21 -9.90 -5.04
N CYS A 77 -7.20 -10.72 -4.72
CA CYS A 77 -5.82 -10.43 -5.12
C CYS A 77 -5.51 -11.05 -6.50
N LEU A 78 -4.80 -10.31 -7.34
CA LEU A 78 -4.33 -10.76 -8.64
C LEU A 78 -2.83 -11.05 -8.57
N VAL A 79 -2.44 -12.25 -8.99
CA VAL A 79 -1.03 -12.67 -9.14
C VAL A 79 -0.77 -12.98 -10.61
N ALA A 80 0.39 -12.55 -11.13
CA ALA A 80 0.86 -12.92 -12.46
C ALA A 80 2.35 -13.25 -12.41
N GLU A 81 2.84 -14.00 -13.40
CA GLU A 81 4.24 -14.39 -13.47
C GLU A 81 4.78 -14.34 -14.89
N VAL A 82 5.93 -13.70 -15.05
CA VAL A 82 6.76 -13.76 -16.26
C VAL A 82 7.95 -14.66 -15.93
N ALA A 83 8.07 -15.76 -16.66
CA ALA A 83 9.16 -16.72 -16.45
C ALA A 83 10.54 -16.08 -16.68
N GLY A 84 11.51 -16.46 -15.87
CA GLY A 84 12.91 -16.10 -16.02
C GLY A 84 13.75 -17.29 -16.50
N SER A 85 14.94 -17.03 -17.04
CA SER A 85 15.83 -18.10 -17.50
C SER A 85 16.43 -18.93 -16.36
N ALA A 86 16.40 -18.43 -15.11
CA ALA A 86 16.82 -19.17 -13.91
C ALA A 86 15.84 -20.29 -13.50
N GLY A 87 14.64 -20.29 -14.05
CA GLY A 87 13.60 -21.26 -13.73
C GLY A 87 12.69 -20.83 -12.55
N PRO A 88 11.61 -21.59 -12.32
CA PRO A 88 10.53 -21.18 -11.39
C PRO A 88 10.91 -21.23 -9.90
N GLU A 89 11.91 -22.01 -9.53
CA GLU A 89 12.37 -22.17 -8.15
C GLU A 89 13.45 -21.14 -7.75
N ALA A 90 13.88 -20.30 -8.68
CA ALA A 90 14.85 -19.24 -8.40
C ALA A 90 14.22 -18.15 -7.52
N ALA A 91 15.08 -17.33 -6.87
CA ALA A 91 14.65 -16.06 -6.34
C ALA A 91 13.94 -15.24 -7.43
N HIS A 92 13.08 -14.33 -7.05
CA HIS A 92 12.26 -13.60 -8.03
C HIS A 92 12.25 -12.08 -7.74
N VAL A 93 11.86 -11.32 -8.73
CA VAL A 93 11.49 -9.92 -8.58
C VAL A 93 9.99 -9.84 -8.28
N LEU A 94 9.59 -9.09 -7.28
CA LEU A 94 8.18 -8.83 -6.96
C LEU A 94 7.83 -7.38 -7.32
N LEU A 95 6.93 -7.21 -8.28
CA LEU A 95 6.25 -5.95 -8.59
C LEU A 95 4.90 -5.94 -7.87
N MET A 96 4.69 -5.01 -6.95
CA MET A 96 3.47 -5.02 -6.15
C MET A 96 2.75 -3.67 -6.10
N GLY A 97 1.49 -3.71 -5.70
CA GLY A 97 0.65 -2.57 -5.41
C GLY A 97 -0.78 -2.96 -5.09
N HIS A 98 -1.62 -1.98 -4.80
CA HIS A 98 -3.01 -2.19 -4.41
C HIS A 98 -4.00 -1.56 -5.40
N MET A 99 -5.19 -2.16 -5.52
CA MET A 99 -6.26 -1.78 -6.43
C MET A 99 -7.35 -0.95 -5.75
N ASP A 100 -7.38 -1.04 -4.42
CA ASP A 100 -8.33 -0.28 -3.61
C ASP A 100 -7.91 1.18 -3.43
N THR A 101 -8.84 2.00 -2.96
CA THR A 101 -8.63 3.43 -2.69
C THR A 101 -9.43 3.82 -1.44
N VAL A 102 -9.10 4.97 -0.82
CA VAL A 102 -9.85 5.53 0.31
C VAL A 102 -11.20 6.16 -0.09
N PHE A 103 -11.46 6.30 -1.38
CA PHE A 103 -12.60 7.09 -1.85
C PHE A 103 -13.92 6.32 -1.78
N PRO A 104 -15.03 6.99 -1.35
CA PRO A 104 -16.35 6.38 -1.33
C PRO A 104 -16.92 6.19 -2.74
N ASP A 105 -17.92 5.32 -2.85
CA ASP A 105 -18.67 5.09 -4.09
C ASP A 105 -19.30 6.38 -4.63
N GLY A 106 -19.32 6.50 -5.95
CA GLY A 106 -19.78 7.68 -6.66
C GLY A 106 -18.72 8.74 -6.91
N THR A 107 -17.52 8.56 -6.33
CA THR A 107 -16.42 9.52 -6.52
C THR A 107 -15.92 9.56 -7.95
N ALA A 108 -15.79 8.42 -8.63
CA ALA A 108 -15.36 8.35 -10.02
C ALA A 108 -16.32 9.10 -10.96
N ALA A 109 -17.64 9.02 -10.69
CA ALA A 109 -18.64 9.76 -11.47
C ALA A 109 -18.58 11.29 -11.20
N GLN A 110 -18.30 11.70 -9.97
CA GLN A 110 -18.18 13.12 -9.59
C GLN A 110 -16.86 13.74 -10.04
N ARG A 111 -15.80 12.96 -10.06
CA ARG A 111 -14.43 13.35 -10.44
C ARG A 111 -13.85 12.36 -11.45
N PRO A 112 -14.39 12.32 -12.69
CA PRO A 112 -13.90 11.42 -13.72
C PRO A 112 -12.44 11.73 -14.06
N TYR A 113 -11.75 10.72 -14.59
CA TYR A 113 -10.39 10.92 -15.10
C TYR A 113 -10.34 12.12 -16.04
N ARG A 114 -9.37 12.97 -15.84
CA ARG A 114 -9.01 14.06 -16.76
C ARG A 114 -7.52 14.21 -16.82
N ALA A 115 -7.00 14.50 -17.99
CA ALA A 115 -5.57 14.74 -18.16
C ALA A 115 -5.36 16.02 -18.97
N ALA A 116 -4.41 16.85 -18.53
CA ALA A 116 -3.96 18.05 -19.21
C ALA A 116 -2.50 18.34 -18.84
N ASP A 117 -1.71 18.81 -19.79
CA ASP A 117 -0.35 19.28 -19.58
C ASP A 117 0.56 18.29 -18.84
N GLY A 118 0.43 16.98 -19.15
CA GLY A 118 1.22 15.92 -18.54
C GLY A 118 0.78 15.53 -17.12
N VAL A 119 -0.34 16.06 -16.63
CA VAL A 119 -0.90 15.77 -15.31
C VAL A 119 -2.29 15.14 -15.47
N ALA A 120 -2.52 14.03 -14.78
CA ALA A 120 -3.84 13.41 -14.67
C ALA A 120 -4.40 13.56 -13.26
N TYR A 121 -5.73 13.62 -13.18
CA TYR A 121 -6.52 13.75 -11.96
C TYR A 121 -7.63 12.71 -11.96
N GLY A 122 -8.04 12.28 -10.79
CA GLY A 122 -9.11 11.31 -10.57
C GLY A 122 -8.88 10.52 -9.29
N ALA A 123 -9.89 9.78 -8.84
CA ALA A 123 -9.81 9.00 -7.60
C ALA A 123 -8.82 7.82 -7.74
N GLY A 124 -7.79 7.80 -6.91
CA GLY A 124 -6.75 6.76 -6.95
C GLY A 124 -5.83 6.86 -8.18
N VAL A 125 -5.79 8.00 -8.86
CA VAL A 125 -4.96 8.18 -10.06
C VAL A 125 -3.47 8.05 -9.72
N ALA A 126 -3.05 8.55 -8.55
CA ALA A 126 -1.69 8.40 -8.04
C ALA A 126 -1.58 7.22 -7.07
N ASP A 127 -2.55 7.07 -6.18
CA ASP A 127 -2.58 6.08 -5.10
C ASP A 127 -3.66 5.02 -5.36
N MET A 128 -3.33 3.84 -6.03
CA MET A 128 -2.04 3.78 -6.75
C MET A 128 -2.22 3.18 -8.15
N LYS A 129 -3.36 3.52 -8.83
CA LYS A 129 -3.71 2.94 -10.15
C LYS A 129 -2.65 3.20 -11.22
N ALA A 130 -1.98 4.37 -11.22
CA ALA A 130 -0.89 4.63 -12.15
C ALA A 130 0.32 3.70 -11.93
N GLY A 131 0.63 3.35 -10.67
CA GLY A 131 1.66 2.37 -10.33
C GLY A 131 1.32 0.97 -10.83
N LEU A 132 0.06 0.55 -10.73
CA LEU A 132 -0.40 -0.75 -11.26
C LEU A 132 -0.32 -0.81 -12.79
N VAL A 133 -0.70 0.28 -13.47
CA VAL A 133 -0.52 0.41 -14.92
C VAL A 133 0.95 0.25 -15.28
N MET A 134 1.83 0.98 -14.60
CA MET A 134 3.29 0.87 -14.80
C MET A 134 3.77 -0.57 -14.66
N ASN A 135 3.48 -1.23 -13.55
CA ASN A 135 3.90 -2.61 -13.29
C ASN A 135 3.36 -3.60 -14.34
N THR A 136 2.11 -3.42 -14.79
CA THR A 136 1.49 -4.24 -15.85
C THR A 136 2.28 -4.14 -17.14
N PHE A 137 2.67 -2.93 -17.55
CA PHE A 137 3.43 -2.74 -18.79
C PHE A 137 4.89 -3.16 -18.66
N VAL A 138 5.51 -3.03 -17.48
CA VAL A 138 6.85 -3.59 -17.22
C VAL A 138 6.82 -5.11 -17.38
N ALA A 139 5.88 -5.81 -16.76
CA ALA A 139 5.73 -7.27 -16.91
C ALA A 139 5.50 -7.67 -18.38
N ARG A 140 4.66 -6.94 -19.11
CA ARG A 140 4.40 -7.17 -20.54
C ARG A 140 5.62 -6.93 -21.41
N ALA A 141 6.43 -5.92 -21.11
CA ALA A 141 7.66 -5.62 -21.84
C ALA A 141 8.68 -6.77 -21.71
N PHE A 142 8.89 -7.28 -20.49
CA PHE A 142 9.75 -8.44 -20.27
C PHE A 142 9.20 -9.71 -20.92
N HIS A 143 7.89 -9.92 -20.88
CA HIS A 143 7.29 -11.07 -21.58
C HIS A 143 7.48 -11.00 -23.09
N ALA A 144 7.37 -9.80 -23.68
CA ALA A 144 7.50 -9.60 -25.12
C ALA A 144 8.96 -9.61 -25.61
N CYS A 145 9.89 -9.03 -24.85
CA CYS A 145 11.28 -8.83 -25.25
C CYS A 145 12.23 -9.85 -24.62
N GLY A 146 11.83 -10.51 -23.52
CA GLY A 146 12.73 -11.36 -22.73
C GLY A 146 13.78 -10.55 -21.97
N GLY A 147 14.91 -11.19 -21.66
CA GLY A 147 16.08 -10.54 -21.05
C GLY A 147 16.18 -10.66 -19.54
N ASN A 148 15.11 -11.10 -18.85
CA ASN A 148 15.15 -11.34 -17.41
C ASN A 148 15.72 -12.73 -17.09
N HIS A 149 16.63 -12.78 -16.12
CA HIS A 149 17.14 -14.03 -15.57
C HIS A 149 16.22 -14.54 -14.46
N LEU A 150 15.87 -13.69 -13.49
CA LEU A 150 14.94 -14.03 -12.43
C LEU A 150 13.48 -13.96 -12.93
N PRO A 151 12.60 -14.84 -12.44
CA PRO A 151 11.16 -14.68 -12.66
C PRO A 151 10.67 -13.31 -12.12
N ILE A 152 9.71 -12.71 -12.83
CA ILE A 152 9.05 -11.49 -12.38
C ILE A 152 7.64 -11.87 -11.96
N LYS A 153 7.34 -11.69 -10.68
CA LYS A 153 6.00 -11.88 -10.12
C LYS A 153 5.32 -10.52 -9.92
N VAL A 154 4.05 -10.48 -10.25
CA VAL A 154 3.18 -9.31 -10.04
C VAL A 154 2.17 -9.67 -8.97
N LEU A 155 1.97 -8.80 -7.99
CA LEU A 155 0.95 -8.94 -6.94
C LEU A 155 0.16 -7.64 -6.83
N TYR A 156 -1.14 -7.71 -7.09
CA TYR A 156 -2.08 -6.62 -6.84
C TYR A 156 -3.08 -7.04 -5.76
N THR A 157 -3.15 -6.26 -4.69
CA THR A 157 -4.01 -6.49 -3.53
C THR A 157 -5.24 -5.60 -3.56
N GLY A 158 -6.25 -5.90 -2.76
CA GLY A 158 -7.52 -5.18 -2.79
C GLY A 158 -7.96 -4.56 -1.46
N ASP A 159 -7.05 -4.42 -0.49
CA ASP A 159 -7.38 -4.01 0.88
C ASP A 159 -6.22 -3.30 1.62
N GLU A 160 -5.31 -2.67 0.89
CA GLU A 160 -4.15 -1.97 1.46
C GLU A 160 -4.57 -0.81 2.33
N GLU A 161 -5.51 0.02 1.88
CA GLU A 161 -5.95 1.24 2.54
C GLU A 161 -6.58 1.02 3.93
N ILE A 162 -6.87 -0.25 4.25
CA ILE A 162 -7.38 -0.70 5.54
C ILE A 162 -6.40 -1.64 6.26
N ALA A 163 -5.10 -1.56 5.92
CA ALA A 163 -3.98 -2.32 6.48
C ALA A 163 -3.97 -3.82 6.13
N SER A 164 -4.44 -4.17 4.94
CA SER A 164 -4.30 -5.49 4.32
C SER A 164 -4.81 -6.65 5.17
N PRO A 165 -6.03 -6.58 5.75
CA PRO A 165 -6.52 -7.61 6.66
C PRO A 165 -6.66 -8.99 6.01
N ALA A 166 -6.84 -9.04 4.69
CA ALA A 166 -7.04 -10.28 3.96
C ALA A 166 -5.85 -10.66 3.06
N SER A 167 -5.15 -9.67 2.49
CA SER A 167 -4.01 -9.92 1.60
C SER A 167 -2.68 -10.12 2.32
N ARG A 168 -2.58 -9.79 3.61
CA ARG A 168 -1.35 -9.82 4.41
C ARG A 168 -0.56 -11.12 4.28
N GLU A 169 -1.21 -12.27 4.46
CA GLU A 169 -0.53 -13.57 4.37
C GLU A 169 0.03 -13.84 2.97
N LEU A 170 -0.72 -13.43 1.93
CA LEU A 170 -0.26 -13.57 0.55
C LEU A 170 0.94 -12.65 0.27
N ILE A 171 0.92 -11.42 0.76
CA ILE A 171 2.05 -10.48 0.64
C ILE A 171 3.31 -11.08 1.28
N LEU A 172 3.22 -11.53 2.53
CA LEU A 172 4.34 -12.15 3.24
C LEU A 172 4.88 -13.39 2.51
N LYS A 173 3.97 -14.24 1.99
CA LYS A 173 4.32 -15.43 1.21
C LYS A 173 5.04 -15.06 -0.08
N MET A 174 4.53 -14.08 -0.83
CA MET A 174 5.10 -13.67 -2.11
C MET A 174 6.42 -12.90 -1.95
N ALA A 175 6.60 -12.17 -0.86
CA ALA A 175 7.84 -11.46 -0.57
C ALA A 175 8.96 -12.37 -0.06
N LYS A 176 8.60 -13.51 0.57
CA LYS A 176 9.59 -14.45 1.10
C LYS A 176 10.45 -15.03 -0.03
N GLY A 177 11.77 -14.80 0.04
CA GLY A 177 12.70 -15.24 -0.99
C GLY A 177 12.76 -14.35 -2.24
N ALA A 178 12.06 -13.22 -2.25
CA ALA A 178 12.23 -12.23 -3.31
C ALA A 178 13.63 -11.61 -3.26
N ALA A 179 14.33 -11.57 -4.38
CA ALA A 179 15.61 -10.88 -4.52
C ALA A 179 15.43 -9.36 -4.54
N THR A 180 14.25 -8.90 -4.95
CA THR A 180 13.92 -7.48 -5.11
C THR A 180 12.40 -7.32 -5.01
N VAL A 181 11.95 -6.32 -4.24
CA VAL A 181 10.55 -5.89 -4.18
C VAL A 181 10.47 -4.42 -4.58
N LEU A 182 9.66 -4.13 -5.59
CA LEU A 182 9.37 -2.78 -6.06
C LEU A 182 7.87 -2.51 -5.85
N ASN A 183 7.55 -1.73 -4.80
CA ASN A 183 6.20 -1.32 -4.52
C ASN A 183 5.89 -0.01 -5.25
N ALA A 184 4.93 -0.06 -6.17
CA ALA A 184 4.63 1.02 -7.10
C ALA A 184 3.71 2.11 -6.52
N GLU A 185 3.76 2.32 -5.20
CA GLU A 185 3.20 3.51 -4.55
C GLU A 185 3.60 4.79 -5.29
N PRO A 186 2.84 5.90 -5.15
CA PRO A 186 3.14 7.14 -5.85
C PRO A 186 4.56 7.63 -5.58
N GLY A 187 5.32 7.89 -6.65
CA GLY A 187 6.60 8.59 -6.57
C GLY A 187 6.41 9.95 -5.91
N ARG A 188 7.38 10.36 -5.10
CA ARG A 188 7.27 11.61 -4.33
C ARG A 188 7.20 12.83 -5.26
N PRO A 189 6.55 13.94 -4.86
CA PRO A 189 6.56 15.18 -5.63
C PRO A 189 7.97 15.71 -5.97
N SER A 190 8.96 15.37 -5.14
CA SER A 190 10.39 15.61 -5.40
C SER A 190 10.98 14.80 -6.55
N GLY A 191 10.26 13.78 -7.03
CA GLY A 191 10.78 12.77 -7.96
C GLY A 191 11.52 11.61 -7.26
N ASN A 192 11.63 11.62 -5.95
CA ASN A 192 12.32 10.59 -5.17
C ASN A 192 11.48 9.34 -4.92
N VAL A 193 12.12 8.30 -4.40
CA VAL A 193 11.50 7.04 -3.92
C VAL A 193 11.53 7.01 -2.40
N VAL A 194 10.82 6.06 -1.79
CA VAL A 194 10.76 5.92 -0.33
C VAL A 194 11.54 4.69 0.11
N THR A 195 12.47 4.89 1.05
CA THR A 195 13.31 3.85 1.64
C THR A 195 12.95 3.54 3.10
N SER A 196 12.19 4.44 3.74
CA SER A 196 11.75 4.26 5.12
C SER A 196 10.35 4.84 5.33
N ARG A 197 9.50 4.09 6.02
CA ARG A 197 8.13 4.47 6.39
C ARG A 197 7.88 4.17 7.85
N LYS A 198 7.07 4.97 8.53
CA LYS A 198 6.53 4.58 9.83
C LYS A 198 5.58 3.39 9.69
N GLY A 199 5.56 2.53 10.71
CA GLY A 199 4.46 1.62 10.95
C GLY A 199 3.25 2.37 11.53
N ALA A 200 2.09 1.71 11.52
CA ALA A 200 0.87 2.28 12.08
C ALA A 200 0.00 1.23 12.75
N PHE A 201 -0.70 1.64 13.81
CA PHE A 201 -1.87 0.96 14.33
C PHE A 201 -3.10 1.84 14.12
N PHE A 202 -4.15 1.29 13.51
CA PHE A 202 -5.48 1.84 13.46
C PHE A 202 -6.37 1.00 14.35
N ILE A 203 -6.86 1.58 15.44
CA ILE A 203 -7.57 0.83 16.48
C ILE A 203 -8.92 1.46 16.74
N ASP A 204 -9.98 0.67 16.53
CA ASP A 204 -11.32 1.00 17.02
C ASP A 204 -11.51 0.36 18.39
N PHE A 205 -12.00 1.12 19.34
CA PHE A 205 -12.24 0.63 20.68
C PHE A 205 -13.54 1.17 21.27
N GLU A 206 -14.11 0.41 22.18
CA GLU A 206 -15.37 0.72 22.84
C GLU A 206 -15.23 0.59 24.35
N VAL A 207 -16.08 1.31 25.05
CA VAL A 207 -16.23 1.24 26.50
C VAL A 207 -17.70 1.08 26.83
N ASP A 208 -18.03 0.05 27.57
CA ASP A 208 -19.35 -0.16 28.15
C ASP A 208 -19.37 0.33 29.59
N GLY A 209 -20.51 0.81 30.01
CA GLY A 209 -20.82 1.28 31.35
C GLY A 209 -22.23 0.91 31.77
N VAL A 210 -22.78 1.59 32.76
CA VAL A 210 -24.11 1.29 33.32
C VAL A 210 -24.98 2.56 33.25
N ALA A 211 -26.12 2.47 32.55
CA ALA A 211 -27.08 3.56 32.48
C ALA A 211 -27.77 3.83 33.82
N ALA A 212 -27.91 5.09 34.15
CA ALA A 212 -28.72 5.57 35.30
C ALA A 212 -29.26 6.98 35.05
N HIS A 213 -30.33 7.34 35.72
CA HIS A 213 -30.79 8.74 35.69
C HIS A 213 -29.80 9.63 36.46
N SER A 214 -29.17 10.60 35.79
CA SER A 214 -28.05 11.36 36.32
C SER A 214 -28.36 12.19 37.60
N GLY A 215 -29.61 12.54 37.82
CA GLY A 215 -30.03 13.30 39.00
C GLY A 215 -30.72 12.46 40.09
N VAL A 216 -31.17 11.23 39.82
CA VAL A 216 -31.92 10.41 40.77
C VAL A 216 -31.12 9.20 41.28
N ASN A 217 -30.39 8.53 40.42
CA ASN A 217 -29.67 7.30 40.73
C ASN A 217 -28.25 7.33 40.17
N HIS A 218 -27.58 8.49 40.25
CA HIS A 218 -26.23 8.66 39.69
C HIS A 218 -25.24 7.61 40.24
N ASP A 219 -25.35 7.26 41.51
CA ASP A 219 -24.56 6.27 42.23
C ASP A 219 -24.71 4.83 41.74
N LYS A 220 -25.78 4.56 40.97
CA LYS A 220 -26.02 3.24 40.33
C LYS A 220 -25.52 3.18 38.90
N GLY A 221 -25.06 4.30 38.35
CA GLY A 221 -24.51 4.38 37.00
C GLY A 221 -23.01 4.26 36.98
N ALA A 222 -22.48 3.83 35.82
CA ALA A 222 -21.05 3.89 35.50
C ALA A 222 -20.87 4.52 34.13
N SER A 223 -20.20 5.68 34.07
CA SER A 223 -20.12 6.48 32.84
C SER A 223 -19.05 5.95 31.89
N ALA A 224 -19.49 5.38 30.77
CA ALA A 224 -18.59 5.00 29.68
C ALA A 224 -17.86 6.20 29.07
N ILE A 225 -18.50 7.38 29.02
CA ILE A 225 -17.86 8.61 28.53
C ILE A 225 -16.74 9.04 29.47
N GLU A 226 -16.92 9.00 30.79
CA GLU A 226 -15.86 9.34 31.74
C GLU A 226 -14.68 8.35 31.65
N ALA A 227 -14.97 7.05 31.59
CA ALA A 227 -13.96 6.02 31.42
C ALA A 227 -13.19 6.21 30.09
N LEU A 228 -13.91 6.49 29.00
CA LEU A 228 -13.30 6.79 27.69
C LEU A 228 -12.38 8.03 27.78
N ALA A 229 -12.80 9.11 28.44
CA ALA A 229 -11.99 10.32 28.59
C ALA A 229 -10.67 10.07 29.32
N ARG A 230 -10.68 9.22 30.36
CA ARG A 230 -9.45 8.78 31.07
C ARG A 230 -8.53 7.98 30.17
N LYS A 231 -9.08 7.03 29.38
CA LYS A 231 -8.33 6.24 28.41
C LYS A 231 -7.74 7.12 27.31
N ILE A 232 -8.48 8.06 26.77
CA ILE A 232 -7.97 9.03 25.77
C ILE A 232 -6.75 9.77 26.31
N THR A 233 -6.82 10.28 27.55
CA THR A 233 -5.69 10.97 28.17
C THR A 233 -4.46 10.06 28.25
N ALA A 234 -4.62 8.82 28.69
CA ALA A 234 -3.54 7.86 28.80
C ALA A 234 -2.98 7.45 27.43
N LEU A 235 -3.84 7.26 26.42
CA LEU A 235 -3.43 6.94 25.05
C LEU A 235 -2.60 8.09 24.42
N HIS A 236 -3.01 9.33 24.59
CA HIS A 236 -2.23 10.47 24.09
C HIS A 236 -0.86 10.61 24.77
N GLN A 237 -0.71 10.15 26.03
CA GLN A 237 0.59 10.11 26.74
C GLN A 237 1.58 9.10 26.16
N LEU A 238 1.14 8.17 25.27
CA LEU A 238 2.05 7.30 24.51
C LEU A 238 2.86 8.07 23.46
N THR A 239 2.48 9.31 23.14
CA THR A 239 3.23 10.14 22.20
C THR A 239 4.61 10.44 22.77
N ASP A 240 5.63 9.95 22.07
CA ASP A 240 7.04 10.25 22.31
C ASP A 240 7.66 10.82 21.01
N ARG A 241 7.76 12.14 20.95
CA ARG A 241 8.29 12.83 19.77
C ARG A 241 9.79 12.56 19.57
N ALA A 242 10.52 12.30 20.63
CA ALA A 242 11.96 11.98 20.54
C ALA A 242 12.16 10.59 19.93
N ALA A 243 11.34 9.61 20.32
CA ALA A 243 11.30 8.28 19.72
C ALA A 243 10.51 8.24 18.40
N GLY A 244 9.94 9.36 17.92
CA GLY A 244 9.15 9.42 16.70
C GLY A 244 7.76 8.78 16.79
N ILE A 245 7.28 8.44 18.00
CA ILE A 245 5.97 7.85 18.23
C ILE A 245 4.92 8.96 18.33
N THR A 246 3.80 8.77 17.65
CA THR A 246 2.62 9.65 17.78
C THR A 246 1.37 8.80 18.01
N ALA A 247 0.55 9.19 19.00
CA ALA A 247 -0.75 8.58 19.30
C ALA A 247 -1.82 9.66 19.26
N ASN A 248 -2.88 9.42 18.49
CA ASN A 248 -3.96 10.36 18.26
C ASN A 248 -5.31 9.66 18.29
N VAL A 249 -6.14 9.95 19.29
CA VAL A 249 -7.57 9.60 19.25
C VAL A 249 -8.27 10.65 18.40
N GLY A 250 -8.56 10.27 17.13
CA GLY A 250 -9.08 11.21 16.12
C GLY A 250 -10.58 11.37 16.13
N THR A 251 -11.31 10.33 16.57
CA THR A 251 -12.78 10.38 16.64
C THR A 251 -13.29 9.78 17.93
N ILE A 252 -14.43 10.31 18.44
CA ILE A 252 -15.16 9.78 19.59
C ILE A 252 -16.66 9.85 19.35
N LYS A 253 -17.41 8.89 19.93
CA LYS A 253 -18.87 8.87 19.99
C LYS A 253 -19.31 8.34 21.36
N GLY A 254 -20.49 8.76 21.86
CA GLY A 254 -20.99 8.17 23.11
C GLY A 254 -22.21 8.88 23.69
N GLY A 255 -22.82 8.21 24.66
CA GLY A 255 -23.99 8.71 25.37
C GLY A 255 -25.30 8.52 24.60
N MET A 256 -26.41 8.84 25.28
CA MET A 256 -27.79 8.78 24.76
C MET A 256 -28.53 10.10 24.94
N SER A 257 -28.45 10.71 26.15
CA SER A 257 -29.07 11.95 26.50
C SER A 257 -28.30 12.63 27.64
N VAL A 258 -28.45 13.95 27.78
CA VAL A 258 -27.71 14.72 28.77
C VAL A 258 -28.02 14.33 30.23
N ASN A 259 -29.19 13.77 30.48
CA ASN A 259 -29.66 13.37 31.82
C ASN A 259 -29.54 11.84 32.08
N THR A 260 -28.76 11.13 31.25
CA THR A 260 -28.49 9.71 31.43
C THR A 260 -26.98 9.48 31.58
N VAL A 261 -26.54 8.77 32.63
CA VAL A 261 -25.16 8.25 32.74
C VAL A 261 -24.89 7.38 31.52
N ALA A 262 -23.85 7.68 30.75
CA ALA A 262 -23.62 7.08 29.46
C ALA A 262 -23.29 5.56 29.58
N PRO A 263 -24.10 4.66 29.00
CA PRO A 263 -23.84 3.23 29.05
C PRO A 263 -22.83 2.75 28.01
N HIS A 264 -22.52 3.57 27.01
CA HIS A 264 -21.62 3.19 25.92
C HIS A 264 -20.92 4.41 25.35
N ALA A 265 -19.63 4.23 24.98
CA ALA A 265 -18.84 5.20 24.25
C ALA A 265 -17.78 4.45 23.39
N SER A 266 -17.33 5.08 22.32
CA SER A 266 -16.31 4.52 21.41
C SER A 266 -15.31 5.59 20.94
N GLY A 267 -14.14 5.13 20.52
CA GLY A 267 -13.09 5.97 19.95
C GLY A 267 -12.30 5.28 18.88
N GLN A 268 -11.62 6.06 18.04
CA GLN A 268 -10.68 5.56 17.04
C GLN A 268 -9.31 6.19 17.26
N LEU A 269 -8.29 5.33 17.31
CA LEU A 269 -6.91 5.70 17.61
C LEU A 269 -6.01 5.40 16.40
N ASP A 270 -5.22 6.40 15.99
CA ASP A 270 -4.09 6.27 15.06
C ASP A 270 -2.80 6.35 15.87
N VAL A 271 -1.91 5.37 15.70
CA VAL A 271 -0.57 5.38 16.29
C VAL A 271 0.45 5.19 15.18
N ARG A 272 1.48 6.04 15.14
CA ARG A 272 2.58 5.93 14.19
C ARG A 272 3.89 5.71 14.94
N PHE A 273 4.75 4.81 14.42
CA PHE A 273 6.01 4.45 15.05
C PHE A 273 7.10 4.14 14.01
N PRO A 274 8.37 4.51 14.26
CA PRO A 274 9.49 4.15 13.38
C PRO A 274 9.94 2.68 13.57
N GLY A 275 10.83 2.21 12.69
CA GLY A 275 11.24 0.81 12.62
C GLY A 275 12.10 0.29 13.77
N ASP A 276 12.67 1.17 14.58
CA ASP A 276 13.49 0.85 15.76
C ASP A 276 12.69 0.75 17.07
N VAL A 277 11.38 1.00 16.99
CA VAL A 277 10.47 0.87 18.14
C VAL A 277 10.02 -0.58 18.30
N ASP A 278 10.04 -1.05 19.52
CA ASP A 278 9.39 -2.31 19.91
C ASP A 278 7.85 -2.13 19.82
N HIS A 279 7.35 -2.42 18.64
CA HIS A 279 5.94 -2.23 18.31
C HIS A 279 5.02 -3.25 19.00
N GLU A 280 5.53 -4.43 19.38
CA GLU A 280 4.77 -5.42 20.15
C GLU A 280 4.52 -4.91 21.56
N ASN A 281 5.55 -4.36 22.21
CA ASN A 281 5.42 -3.71 23.52
C ASN A 281 4.49 -2.48 23.44
N LEU A 282 4.61 -1.66 22.41
CA LEU A 282 3.73 -0.51 22.20
C LEU A 282 2.27 -0.95 22.06
N GLN A 283 2.01 -1.99 21.28
CA GLN A 283 0.67 -2.58 21.11
C GLN A 283 0.10 -3.11 22.43
N GLN A 284 0.92 -3.80 23.22
CA GLN A 284 0.50 -4.31 24.52
C GLN A 284 0.13 -3.17 25.48
N ARG A 285 0.92 -2.11 25.54
CA ARG A 285 0.61 -0.91 26.34
C ARG A 285 -0.70 -0.25 25.93
N ILE A 286 -0.99 -0.19 24.62
CA ILE A 286 -2.27 0.34 24.12
C ILE A 286 -3.43 -0.54 24.59
N LYS A 287 -3.27 -1.86 24.46
CA LYS A 287 -4.25 -2.84 24.90
C LYS A 287 -4.51 -2.72 26.39
N ASP A 288 -3.48 -2.66 27.22
CA ASP A 288 -3.60 -2.51 28.67
C ASP A 288 -4.39 -1.24 29.04
N ILE A 289 -4.11 -0.10 28.39
CA ILE A 289 -4.86 1.14 28.62
C ILE A 289 -6.34 1.01 28.24
N ILE A 290 -6.62 0.33 27.11
CA ILE A 290 -8.01 0.18 26.63
C ILE A 290 -8.78 -0.81 27.50
N GLU A 291 -8.17 -1.89 27.93
CA GLU A 291 -8.83 -2.97 28.69
C GLU A 291 -8.83 -2.73 30.21
N ASP A 292 -8.01 -1.78 30.72
CA ASP A 292 -8.02 -1.43 32.14
C ASP A 292 -9.40 -0.93 32.62
N GLU A 293 -9.77 -1.29 33.84
CA GLU A 293 -11.00 -0.82 34.50
C GLU A 293 -10.78 0.62 35.01
N ALA A 294 -10.82 1.60 34.10
CA ALA A 294 -10.61 3.01 34.43
C ALA A 294 -11.63 3.59 35.44
N LEU A 295 -12.81 2.97 35.51
CA LEU A 295 -13.86 3.23 36.49
C LEU A 295 -14.54 1.91 36.86
N PRO A 296 -14.97 1.71 38.14
CA PRO A 296 -15.74 0.54 38.53
C PRO A 296 -16.97 0.32 37.64
N CYS A 297 -17.24 -0.91 37.27
CA CYS A 297 -18.34 -1.30 36.40
C CYS A 297 -18.27 -0.75 34.96
N THR A 298 -17.07 -0.37 34.48
CA THR A 298 -16.84 -0.08 33.06
C THR A 298 -15.90 -1.13 32.45
N CYS A 299 -16.11 -1.46 31.18
CA CYS A 299 -15.29 -2.43 30.45
C CYS A 299 -14.89 -1.84 29.10
N GLY A 300 -13.57 -1.77 28.84
CA GLY A 300 -13.03 -1.37 27.55
C GLY A 300 -12.62 -2.57 26.72
N ARG A 301 -12.74 -2.50 25.40
CA ARG A 301 -12.28 -3.53 24.46
C ARG A 301 -11.87 -2.94 23.13
N ILE A 302 -10.90 -3.58 22.48
CA ILE A 302 -10.57 -3.33 21.08
C ILE A 302 -11.57 -4.09 20.22
N THR A 303 -12.20 -3.42 19.26
CA THR A 303 -13.20 -4.01 18.35
C THR A 303 -12.63 -4.25 16.96
N HIS A 304 -11.64 -3.45 16.54
CA HIS A 304 -10.91 -3.63 15.28
C HIS A 304 -9.49 -3.12 15.43
N GLN A 305 -8.55 -3.76 14.73
CA GLN A 305 -7.17 -3.31 14.62
C GLN A 305 -6.61 -3.60 13.24
N GLY A 306 -6.16 -2.53 12.57
CA GLY A 306 -5.31 -2.60 11.38
C GLY A 306 -3.85 -2.32 11.78
N THR A 307 -2.90 -3.00 11.15
CA THR A 307 -1.47 -2.86 11.46
C THR A 307 -0.65 -2.77 10.20
N PHE A 308 0.05 -1.67 10.02
CA PHE A 308 1.15 -1.57 9.06
C PHE A 308 2.49 -1.73 9.78
N LEU A 309 3.35 -2.58 9.25
CA LEU A 309 4.73 -2.67 9.71
C LEU A 309 5.58 -1.53 9.13
N PRO A 310 6.61 -1.07 9.84
CA PRO A 310 7.50 -0.04 9.32
C PRO A 310 8.38 -0.58 8.18
N LEU A 311 8.63 0.25 7.18
CA LEU A 311 9.71 0.04 6.23
C LEU A 311 10.98 0.69 6.77
N PHE A 312 12.08 -0.05 6.83
CA PHE A 312 13.38 0.46 7.27
C PHE A 312 14.50 0.04 6.32
N GLU A 313 15.54 0.86 6.24
CA GLU A 313 16.67 0.59 5.38
C GLU A 313 17.53 -0.55 5.94
N THR A 314 17.80 -1.54 5.09
CA THR A 314 18.80 -2.60 5.29
C THR A 314 19.97 -2.39 4.32
N ASN A 315 21.07 -3.13 4.49
CA ASN A 315 22.15 -3.09 3.51
C ASN A 315 21.63 -3.48 2.12
N ALA A 316 20.82 -4.54 2.03
CA ALA A 316 20.27 -5.03 0.77
C ALA A 316 19.30 -4.03 0.11
N SER A 317 18.51 -3.26 0.89
CA SER A 317 17.65 -2.22 0.32
C SER A 317 18.45 -0.96 -0.09
N ARG A 318 19.58 -0.68 0.57
CA ARG A 318 20.50 0.38 0.13
C ARG A 318 21.18 0.02 -1.20
N ASP A 319 21.58 -1.24 -1.38
CA ASP A 319 22.11 -1.72 -2.65
C ASP A 319 21.06 -1.63 -3.76
N LEU A 320 19.81 -2.02 -3.46
CA LEU A 320 18.68 -1.86 -4.40
C LEU A 320 18.44 -0.39 -4.76
N LEU A 321 18.51 0.53 -3.78
CA LEU A 321 18.41 1.97 -4.05
C LEU A 321 19.55 2.45 -4.96
N ALA A 322 20.78 1.96 -4.76
CA ALA A 322 21.91 2.31 -5.60
C ALA A 322 21.68 1.88 -7.06
N ASP A 323 21.20 0.63 -7.27
CA ASP A 323 20.86 0.12 -8.60
C ASP A 323 19.72 0.93 -9.25
N TYR A 324 18.67 1.27 -8.48
CA TYR A 324 17.57 2.10 -8.97
C TYR A 324 18.04 3.52 -9.35
N ARG A 325 18.93 4.10 -8.56
CA ARG A 325 19.52 5.42 -8.85
C ARG A 325 20.34 5.40 -10.13
N MET A 326 21.20 4.41 -10.34
CA MET A 326 21.97 4.24 -11.57
C MET A 326 21.04 4.07 -12.78
N SER A 327 19.98 3.29 -12.63
CA SER A 327 18.95 3.09 -13.65
C SER A 327 18.22 4.39 -14.03
N ALA A 328 17.85 5.20 -13.02
CA ALA A 328 17.22 6.48 -13.24
C ALA A 328 18.18 7.51 -13.86
N GLU A 329 19.45 7.53 -13.44
CA GLU A 329 20.48 8.42 -13.96
C GLU A 329 20.79 8.15 -15.45
N GLU A 330 20.75 6.89 -15.88
CA GLU A 330 20.86 6.51 -17.29
C GLU A 330 19.74 7.14 -18.15
N LEU A 331 18.57 7.35 -17.55
CA LEU A 331 17.42 8.01 -18.16
C LEU A 331 17.42 9.54 -17.98
N GLY A 332 18.49 10.12 -17.42
CA GLY A 332 18.63 11.54 -17.17
C GLY A 332 17.89 12.06 -15.92
N VAL A 333 17.48 11.18 -15.02
CA VAL A 333 16.73 11.53 -13.79
C VAL A 333 17.55 11.25 -12.54
N GLN A 334 17.63 12.23 -11.65
CA GLN A 334 18.24 12.02 -10.33
C GLN A 334 17.17 11.63 -9.30
N VAL A 335 17.42 10.54 -8.58
CA VAL A 335 16.54 10.00 -7.54
C VAL A 335 17.30 9.84 -6.24
N LYS A 336 16.63 10.12 -5.12
CA LYS A 336 17.13 9.85 -3.76
C LYS A 336 16.12 9.00 -2.98
N GLY A 337 16.57 8.36 -1.91
CA GLY A 337 15.68 7.77 -0.92
C GLY A 337 15.14 8.82 0.04
N GLU A 338 13.87 8.72 0.40
CA GLU A 338 13.21 9.59 1.38
C GLU A 338 12.58 8.76 2.50
N PHE A 339 12.51 9.37 3.69
CA PHE A 339 11.65 8.92 4.76
C PHE A 339 10.26 9.55 4.64
N THR A 340 9.20 8.80 5.00
CA THR A 340 7.85 9.36 5.12
C THR A 340 7.12 8.83 6.37
N GLY A 341 6.22 9.65 6.91
CA GLY A 341 5.34 9.26 8.03
C GLY A 341 4.16 8.40 7.62
N GLY A 342 3.84 8.30 6.32
CA GLY A 342 2.79 7.42 5.80
C GLY A 342 3.25 5.97 5.75
N SER A 343 2.36 5.04 6.11
CA SER A 343 2.61 3.59 6.08
C SER A 343 2.26 3.00 4.70
N ALA A 344 2.68 1.79 4.41
CA ALA A 344 2.28 1.01 3.25
C ALA A 344 2.66 -0.47 3.43
N ASP A 345 2.17 -1.35 2.56
CA ASP A 345 2.46 -2.79 2.54
C ASP A 345 3.95 -3.13 2.34
N SER A 346 4.78 -2.19 1.90
CA SER A 346 6.23 -2.34 1.81
C SER A 346 6.89 -2.67 3.16
N GLY A 347 6.27 -2.33 4.28
CA GLY A 347 6.71 -2.79 5.62
C GLY A 347 6.54 -4.30 5.81
N LEU A 348 5.49 -4.90 5.25
CA LEU A 348 5.28 -6.34 5.28
C LEU A 348 6.36 -7.10 4.49
N THR A 349 6.72 -6.61 3.31
CA THR A 349 7.75 -7.24 2.49
C THR A 349 9.14 -7.13 3.13
N ALA A 350 9.45 -5.98 3.74
CA ALA A 350 10.70 -5.78 4.47
C ALA A 350 10.79 -6.66 5.73
N SER A 351 9.66 -6.93 6.41
CA SER A 351 9.64 -7.74 7.64
C SER A 351 10.07 -9.19 7.45
N VAL A 352 9.95 -9.73 6.23
CA VAL A 352 10.45 -11.07 5.87
C VAL A 352 11.84 -11.05 5.26
N GLY A 353 12.54 -9.91 5.33
CA GLY A 353 13.91 -9.76 4.86
C GLY A 353 14.07 -9.46 3.37
N ALA A 354 12.99 -9.25 2.63
CA ALA A 354 13.06 -8.93 1.20
C ALA A 354 13.60 -7.49 0.98
N PRO A 355 14.61 -7.30 0.12
CA PRO A 355 15.07 -5.96 -0.27
C PRO A 355 13.92 -5.19 -0.92
N THR A 356 13.41 -4.16 -0.26
CA THR A 356 12.21 -3.45 -0.68
C THR A 356 12.49 -1.98 -0.96
N LEU A 357 12.02 -1.49 -2.10
CA LEU A 357 11.96 -0.08 -2.46
C LEU A 357 10.50 0.31 -2.69
N CYS A 358 10.07 1.41 -2.10
CA CYS A 358 8.69 1.89 -2.17
C CYS A 358 8.60 3.21 -2.92
N ALA A 359 7.38 3.60 -3.35
CA ALA A 359 7.15 4.79 -4.15
C ALA A 359 7.92 4.78 -5.48
N THR A 360 7.99 3.60 -6.11
CA THR A 360 8.62 3.44 -7.43
C THR A 360 7.70 3.82 -8.58
N GLY A 361 6.42 4.07 -8.29
CA GLY A 361 5.41 4.49 -9.26
C GLY A 361 5.63 5.88 -9.84
N PRO A 362 4.76 6.31 -10.77
CA PRO A 362 4.78 7.66 -11.33
C PRO A 362 4.69 8.72 -10.25
N VAL A 363 5.26 9.89 -10.52
CA VAL A 363 5.25 11.01 -9.56
C VAL A 363 3.82 11.48 -9.35
N GLY A 364 3.40 11.56 -8.09
CA GLY A 364 2.06 12.00 -7.73
C GLY A 364 2.04 12.78 -6.41
N GLY A 365 0.86 13.27 -6.07
CA GLY A 365 0.69 13.99 -4.82
C GLY A 365 -0.77 14.28 -4.51
N GLN A 366 -1.00 14.95 -3.36
CA GLN A 366 -2.33 15.25 -2.83
C GLN A 366 -3.20 13.98 -2.67
N VAL A 367 -2.56 12.82 -2.43
CA VAL A 367 -3.25 11.56 -2.22
C VAL A 367 -4.28 11.66 -1.09
N HIS A 368 -5.37 10.88 -1.16
CA HIS A 368 -6.49 10.93 -0.20
C HIS A 368 -7.27 12.25 -0.19
N THR A 369 -7.10 13.10 -1.19
CA THR A 369 -7.84 14.38 -1.31
C THR A 369 -8.57 14.50 -2.65
N ALA A 370 -9.41 15.52 -2.77
CA ALA A 370 -10.10 15.82 -4.04
C ALA A 370 -9.14 16.30 -5.15
N ASP A 371 -7.96 16.77 -4.77
CA ASP A 371 -6.95 17.34 -5.65
C ASP A 371 -5.83 16.32 -6.00
N GLU A 372 -6.07 15.04 -5.76
CA GLU A 372 -5.12 13.98 -6.10
C GLU A 372 -4.73 14.05 -7.57
N TYR A 373 -3.43 13.98 -7.81
CA TYR A 373 -2.87 14.07 -9.16
C TYR A 373 -1.72 13.09 -9.39
N CYS A 374 -1.56 12.70 -10.65
CA CYS A 374 -0.41 11.93 -11.14
C CYS A 374 0.23 12.66 -12.32
N ARG A 375 1.54 12.80 -12.31
CA ARG A 375 2.33 13.28 -13.45
C ARG A 375 2.51 12.14 -14.44
N ILE A 376 1.59 12.03 -15.38
CA ILE A 376 1.61 10.95 -16.40
C ILE A 376 2.80 11.09 -17.36
N ASP A 377 3.41 12.27 -17.47
CA ASP A 377 4.67 12.46 -18.18
C ASP A 377 5.86 11.70 -17.54
N THR A 378 5.71 11.23 -16.28
CA THR A 378 6.69 10.38 -15.60
C THR A 378 6.40 8.88 -15.72
N LEU A 379 5.25 8.47 -16.25
CA LEU A 379 4.80 7.07 -16.25
C LEU A 379 5.75 6.15 -17.01
N VAL A 380 6.06 6.46 -18.25
CA VAL A 380 7.00 5.68 -19.08
C VAL A 380 8.40 5.71 -18.48
N LEU A 381 8.84 6.88 -18.02
CA LEU A 381 10.18 7.05 -17.45
C LEU A 381 10.37 6.18 -16.21
N ARG A 382 9.36 6.12 -15.33
CA ARG A 382 9.38 5.25 -14.13
C ARG A 382 9.33 3.77 -14.52
N ALA A 383 8.52 3.39 -15.51
CA ALA A 383 8.51 2.04 -16.05
C ALA A 383 9.89 1.60 -16.56
N GLN A 384 10.56 2.50 -17.30
CA GLN A 384 11.91 2.26 -17.79
C GLN A 384 12.94 2.14 -16.65
N ALA A 385 12.85 3.00 -15.61
CA ALA A 385 13.76 2.93 -14.46
C ALA A 385 13.57 1.61 -13.69
N VAL A 386 12.32 1.17 -13.48
CA VAL A 386 11.99 -0.14 -12.88
C VAL A 386 12.57 -1.27 -13.74
N ALA A 387 12.37 -1.23 -15.06
CA ALA A 387 12.88 -2.28 -15.96
C ALA A 387 14.42 -2.36 -15.95
N LEU A 388 15.11 -1.22 -15.99
CA LEU A 388 16.57 -1.16 -15.88
C LEU A 388 17.07 -1.72 -14.54
N THR A 389 16.37 -1.42 -13.45
CA THR A 389 16.70 -1.93 -12.11
C THR A 389 16.57 -3.45 -12.07
N ILE A 390 15.51 -4.02 -12.67
CA ILE A 390 15.34 -5.46 -12.78
C ILE A 390 16.53 -6.09 -13.53
N LEU A 391 16.91 -5.52 -14.67
CA LEU A 391 18.06 -6.01 -15.48
C LEU A 391 19.39 -5.89 -14.73
N ALA A 392 19.58 -4.84 -13.93
CA ALA A 392 20.79 -4.68 -13.11
C ALA A 392 20.85 -5.75 -11.99
N ARG A 393 19.74 -6.03 -11.33
CA ARG A 393 19.64 -7.04 -10.27
C ARG A 393 19.75 -8.46 -10.78
N ASP A 394 19.37 -8.72 -12.02
CA ASP A 394 19.56 -10.01 -12.72
C ASP A 394 21.03 -10.34 -13.02
N ALA A 395 21.91 -9.36 -12.90
CA ALA A 395 23.33 -9.51 -13.26
C ALA A 395 24.21 -9.94 -12.06
N VAL A 396 23.66 -9.88 -10.84
CA VAL A 396 24.33 -10.24 -9.58
C VAL A 396 23.90 -11.63 -9.14
#